data_5e380dfa9cd8fc88a1aa145c4ddca05f
#
_entry.id   5e380dfa9cd8fc88a1aa145c4ddca05f
#
_cell.length_a   1.000
_cell.length_b   1.000
_cell.length_c   1.000
_cell.angle_alpha   90.00
_cell.angle_beta   90.00
_cell.angle_gamma   90.00
#
_symmetry.space_group_name_H-M   'P 1'
#
loop_
_entity.id
_entity.type
_entity.pdbx_description
1 polymer ?
#
loop_
_entity_poly.entity_id
_entity_poly.type
_entity_poly.pdbx_seq_one_letter_code
_entity_poly.pdbx_strand_id
1 'polypeptide(L)'
;TWGIEGGLPSIPHGVWMNKGTDQEKFLGSNFSAVPLQSGDSFTRPSAGGGGYGDPLDRPFDEVLEDVIDDYVSIERAAKDYGVIIREIDRELDQFEIDEAASALLRQQIRADRPAWLTADPVAVAEKYRAGEVDMLDVIRRHGVILDWGTGELFPETTAEFRKSMTKRSSSHWH
;
A
#
# COMPACT_ATOMS: atom_id res chain seq x y z
N THR A 1 5.49 3.44 -9.51
CA THR A 1 6.79 4.04 -9.14
C THR A 1 7.31 3.43 -7.86
N TRP A 2 8.63 3.19 -7.81
CA TRP A 2 9.31 2.65 -6.62
C TRP A 2 9.52 3.77 -5.60
N GLY A 3 9.57 3.42 -4.32
CA GLY A 3 10.05 4.31 -3.27
C GLY A 3 11.59 4.38 -3.25
N ILE A 4 12.14 5.42 -2.63
CA ILE A 4 13.59 5.65 -2.50
C ILE A 4 13.93 5.74 -1.00
N GLU A 5 15.11 5.25 -0.61
CA GLU A 5 15.62 5.33 0.78
C GLU A 5 14.64 4.80 1.84
N GLY A 6 14.01 3.67 1.57
CA GLY A 6 13.02 3.07 2.47
C GLY A 6 11.55 3.46 2.18
N GLY A 7 11.34 4.41 1.28
CA GLY A 7 10.00 4.84 0.90
C GLY A 7 9.16 3.72 0.30
N LEU A 8 7.85 3.77 0.54
CA LEU A 8 6.91 2.80 0.01
C LEU A 8 6.65 3.04 -1.49
N PRO A 9 6.37 1.99 -2.27
CA PRO A 9 5.95 2.15 -3.66
C PRO A 9 4.56 2.80 -3.74
N SER A 10 4.31 3.49 -4.87
CA SER A 10 2.96 3.95 -5.20
C SER A 10 2.01 2.78 -5.43
N ILE A 11 0.70 3.07 -5.45
CA ILE A 11 -0.27 2.09 -5.93
C ILE A 11 0.01 1.73 -7.39
N PRO A 12 -0.18 0.46 -7.79
CA PRO A 12 -0.04 0.04 -9.16
C PRO A 12 -1.01 0.79 -10.09
N HIS A 13 -0.52 1.14 -11.27
CA HIS A 13 -1.34 1.77 -12.29
C HIS A 13 -2.17 0.71 -13.03
N GLY A 14 -3.43 1.04 -13.30
CA GLY A 14 -4.32 0.20 -14.10
C GLY A 14 -5.71 0.78 -14.16
N VAL A 15 -6.54 0.22 -15.04
CA VAL A 15 -7.94 0.61 -15.20
C VAL A 15 -8.81 -0.60 -14.94
N TRP A 16 -9.82 -0.42 -14.13
CA TRP A 16 -10.90 -1.38 -13.92
C TRP A 16 -12.15 -0.90 -14.64
N MET A 17 -12.80 -1.80 -15.34
CA MET A 17 -14.14 -1.62 -15.84
C MET A 17 -15.11 -2.22 -14.83
N ASN A 18 -16.19 -1.50 -14.50
CA ASN A 18 -17.27 -1.92 -13.61
C ASN A 18 -16.78 -2.38 -12.21
N LYS A 19 -15.78 -1.67 -11.66
CA LYS A 19 -15.18 -2.02 -10.37
C LYS A 19 -16.21 -2.09 -9.25
N GLY A 20 -16.14 -3.17 -8.44
CA GLY A 20 -17.04 -3.42 -7.33
C GLY A 20 -18.38 -4.07 -7.73
N THR A 21 -18.50 -4.54 -8.97
CA THR A 21 -19.68 -5.29 -9.45
C THR A 21 -19.28 -6.71 -9.87
N ASP A 22 -20.25 -7.57 -10.12
CA ASP A 22 -20.08 -8.91 -10.68
C ASP A 22 -19.51 -8.91 -12.12
N GLN A 23 -19.49 -7.75 -12.77
CA GLN A 23 -18.92 -7.54 -14.11
C GLN A 23 -17.55 -6.83 -14.05
N GLU A 24 -16.92 -6.81 -12.88
CA GLU A 24 -15.59 -6.21 -12.72
C GLU A 24 -14.57 -6.87 -13.63
N LYS A 25 -13.81 -6.04 -14.36
CA LYS A 25 -12.73 -6.49 -15.22
C LYS A 25 -11.53 -5.57 -15.11
N PHE A 26 -10.37 -6.11 -14.79
CA PHE A 26 -9.11 -5.39 -14.86
C PHE A 26 -8.61 -5.36 -16.31
N LEU A 27 -8.40 -4.17 -16.85
CA LEU A 27 -7.97 -3.95 -18.23
C LEU A 27 -6.46 -3.76 -18.36
N GLY A 28 -5.74 -3.65 -17.24
CA GLY A 28 -4.31 -3.33 -17.23
C GLY A 28 -4.04 -1.85 -17.49
N SER A 29 -2.80 -1.56 -17.86
CA SER A 29 -2.34 -0.19 -18.17
C SER A 29 -2.47 0.17 -19.64
N ASN A 30 -2.48 -0.84 -20.52
CA ASN A 30 -2.59 -0.72 -21.97
C ASN A 30 -3.74 -1.58 -22.47
N PHE A 31 -4.77 -0.96 -22.99
CA PHE A 31 -5.90 -1.66 -23.59
C PHE A 31 -6.43 -0.86 -24.78
N SER A 32 -7.07 -1.55 -25.70
CA SER A 32 -7.72 -0.94 -26.85
C SER A 32 -8.95 -1.75 -27.25
N ALA A 33 -9.84 -1.12 -28.01
CA ALA A 33 -11.02 -1.76 -28.60
C ALA A 33 -11.93 -2.46 -27.57
N VAL A 34 -12.05 -1.91 -26.36
CA VAL A 34 -12.98 -2.41 -25.34
C VAL A 34 -14.40 -1.96 -25.73
N PRO A 35 -15.32 -2.90 -26.02
CA PRO A 35 -16.71 -2.54 -26.32
C PRO A 35 -17.35 -1.98 -25.04
N LEU A 36 -18.06 -0.86 -25.20
CA LEU A 36 -18.78 -0.20 -24.10
C LEU A 36 -20.28 -0.36 -24.27
N GLN A 37 -20.94 -0.52 -23.16
CA GLN A 37 -22.41 -0.52 -23.06
C GLN A 37 -22.88 0.65 -22.20
N SER A 38 -24.15 0.99 -22.32
CA SER A 38 -24.75 2.00 -21.43
C SER A 38 -24.73 1.49 -19.99
N GLY A 39 -24.20 2.30 -19.07
CA GLY A 39 -24.04 1.96 -17.67
C GLY A 39 -22.65 1.47 -17.27
N ASP A 40 -21.76 1.19 -18.22
CA ASP A 40 -20.37 0.85 -17.90
C ASP A 40 -19.64 2.01 -17.23
N SER A 41 -18.81 1.65 -16.27
CA SER A 41 -17.96 2.58 -15.52
C SER A 41 -16.48 2.23 -15.64
N PHE A 42 -15.61 3.24 -15.58
CA PHE A 42 -14.15 3.06 -15.51
C PHE A 42 -13.62 3.65 -14.22
N THR A 43 -12.86 2.85 -13.49
CA THR A 43 -12.13 3.29 -12.29
C THR A 43 -10.64 3.23 -12.56
N ARG A 44 -9.99 4.38 -12.44
CA ARG A 44 -8.54 4.52 -12.56
C ARG A 44 -8.01 5.21 -11.31
N PRO A 45 -7.33 4.49 -10.41
CA PRO A 45 -6.67 5.13 -9.28
C PRO A 45 -5.52 6.01 -9.77
N SER A 46 -5.34 7.17 -9.16
CA SER A 46 -4.15 7.98 -9.36
C SER A 46 -2.99 7.29 -8.65
N ALA A 47 -1.98 6.88 -9.42
CA ALA A 47 -0.86 6.12 -8.84
C ALA A 47 -0.01 6.96 -7.88
N GLY A 48 0.06 8.27 -8.09
CA GLY A 48 0.96 9.14 -7.34
C GLY A 48 2.44 8.85 -7.61
N GLY A 49 3.30 9.30 -6.71
CA GLY A 49 4.73 9.01 -6.67
C GLY A 49 5.08 7.91 -5.66
N GLY A 50 6.30 7.37 -5.75
CA GLY A 50 6.88 6.59 -4.65
C GLY A 50 7.34 7.51 -3.52
N GLY A 51 7.30 7.01 -2.29
CA GLY A 51 7.76 7.74 -1.11
C GLY A 51 9.28 7.87 -1.03
N TYR A 52 9.76 8.80 -0.23
CA TYR A 52 11.16 8.97 0.14
C TYR A 52 11.33 8.77 1.64
N GLY A 53 12.30 7.98 2.06
CA GLY A 53 12.57 7.67 3.47
C GLY A 53 11.60 6.63 4.07
N ASP A 54 11.97 6.10 5.25
CA ASP A 54 11.11 5.13 5.95
C ASP A 54 9.85 5.84 6.47
N PRO A 55 8.63 5.43 6.09
CA PRO A 55 7.39 6.04 6.58
C PRO A 55 7.24 5.97 8.10
N LEU A 56 7.92 5.03 8.77
CA LEU A 56 7.92 4.94 10.24
C LEU A 56 8.78 6.01 10.92
N ASP A 57 9.55 6.80 10.17
CA ASP A 57 10.34 7.92 10.70
C ASP A 57 9.63 9.27 10.54
N ARG A 58 8.50 9.31 9.78
CA ARG A 58 7.74 10.54 9.57
C ARG A 58 7.13 11.06 10.89
N PRO A 59 7.22 12.37 11.21
CA PRO A 59 6.60 12.96 12.39
C PRO A 59 5.11 12.62 12.50
N PHE A 60 4.60 12.42 13.72
CA PHE A 60 3.20 12.03 13.94
C PHE A 60 2.22 13.11 13.49
N ASP A 61 2.55 14.37 13.75
CA ASP A 61 1.78 15.55 13.37
C ASP A 61 1.66 15.68 11.84
N GLU A 62 2.73 15.45 11.09
CA GLU A 62 2.67 15.44 9.62
C GLU A 62 1.78 14.33 9.06
N VAL A 63 1.76 13.14 9.71
CA VAL A 63 0.84 12.06 9.32
C VAL A 63 -0.60 12.43 9.65
N LEU A 64 -0.83 13.14 10.76
CA LEU A 64 -2.15 13.64 11.12
C LEU A 64 -2.65 14.68 10.12
N GLU A 65 -1.79 15.62 9.69
CA GLU A 65 -2.12 16.59 8.65
C GLU A 65 -2.56 15.90 7.35
N ASP A 66 -1.81 14.86 6.91
CA ASP A 66 -2.21 14.06 5.74
C ASP A 66 -3.56 13.36 5.90
N VAL A 67 -3.95 12.99 7.14
CA VAL A 67 -5.26 12.39 7.42
C VAL A 67 -6.36 13.45 7.39
N ILE A 68 -6.11 14.62 7.93
CA ILE A 68 -7.06 15.77 7.90
C ILE A 68 -7.32 16.18 6.45
N ASP A 69 -6.27 16.24 5.63
CA ASP A 69 -6.33 16.61 4.22
C ASP A 69 -6.81 15.48 3.28
N ASP A 70 -7.25 14.33 3.82
CA ASP A 70 -7.71 13.16 3.07
C ASP A 70 -6.67 12.50 2.13
N TYR A 71 -5.37 12.78 2.30
CA TYR A 71 -4.30 12.10 1.56
C TYR A 71 -4.03 10.70 2.09
N VAL A 72 -4.22 10.48 3.39
CA VAL A 72 -4.01 9.21 4.07
C VAL A 72 -5.24 8.84 4.88
N SER A 73 -5.76 7.63 4.73
CA SER A 73 -6.83 7.16 5.62
C SER A 73 -6.29 6.84 7.01
N ILE A 74 -7.14 6.92 8.06
CA ILE A 74 -6.77 6.52 9.43
C ILE A 74 -6.22 5.09 9.46
N GLU A 75 -6.81 4.18 8.69
CA GLU A 75 -6.32 2.80 8.57
C GLU A 75 -4.91 2.75 7.98
N ARG A 76 -4.62 3.56 6.94
CA ARG A 76 -3.29 3.62 6.34
C ARG A 76 -2.28 4.36 7.20
N ALA A 77 -2.69 5.36 7.98
CA ALA A 77 -1.85 5.97 9.00
C ALA A 77 -1.32 4.92 10.00
N ALA A 78 -2.17 4.00 10.45
CA ALA A 78 -1.74 2.91 11.31
C ALA A 78 -0.88 1.87 10.57
N LYS A 79 -1.33 1.40 9.38
CA LYS A 79 -0.67 0.31 8.66
C LYS A 79 0.68 0.69 8.06
N ASP A 80 0.78 1.87 7.44
CA ASP A 80 1.95 2.29 6.67
C ASP A 80 2.90 3.15 7.49
N TYR A 81 2.37 4.02 8.38
CA TYR A 81 3.15 4.98 9.17
C TYR A 81 3.26 4.61 10.65
N GLY A 82 2.49 3.61 11.11
CA GLY A 82 2.45 3.21 12.51
C GLY A 82 1.93 4.32 13.43
N VAL A 83 0.96 5.11 12.97
CA VAL A 83 0.34 6.20 13.74
C VAL A 83 -1.10 5.86 14.07
N ILE A 84 -1.41 5.81 15.36
CA ILE A 84 -2.76 5.56 15.85
C ILE A 84 -3.47 6.90 16.00
N ILE A 85 -4.47 7.11 15.16
CA ILE A 85 -5.29 8.32 15.14
C ILE A 85 -6.72 7.95 15.49
N ARG A 86 -7.33 8.74 16.36
CA ARG A 86 -8.73 8.63 16.76
C ARG A 86 -9.47 9.84 16.20
N GLU A 87 -10.49 9.60 15.42
CA GLU A 87 -11.42 10.62 14.95
C GLU A 87 -12.39 10.95 16.09
N ILE A 88 -12.47 12.22 16.48
CA ILE A 88 -13.39 12.73 17.49
C ILE A 88 -14.57 13.39 16.81
N ASP A 89 -14.32 14.30 15.88
CA ASP A 89 -15.33 14.99 15.09
C ASP A 89 -14.75 15.36 13.71
N ARG A 90 -15.25 14.71 12.67
CA ARG A 90 -14.76 14.92 11.29
C ARG A 90 -15.15 16.28 10.72
N GLU A 91 -16.32 16.77 11.09
CA GLU A 91 -16.80 18.06 10.57
C GLU A 91 -16.02 19.25 11.13
N LEU A 92 -15.43 19.07 12.32
CA LEU A 92 -14.62 20.07 13.00
C LEU A 92 -13.11 19.78 12.91
N ASP A 93 -12.67 18.82 12.08
CA ASP A 93 -11.28 18.36 11.94
C ASP A 93 -10.62 18.02 13.30
N GLN A 94 -11.42 17.46 14.22
CA GLN A 94 -10.94 17.08 15.54
C GLN A 94 -10.47 15.64 15.57
N PHE A 95 -9.15 15.48 15.64
CA PHE A 95 -8.47 14.21 15.73
C PHE A 95 -7.50 14.20 16.91
N GLU A 96 -7.21 13.02 17.42
CA GLU A 96 -6.27 12.81 18.52
C GLU A 96 -5.28 11.71 18.15
N ILE A 97 -3.98 11.96 18.36
CA ILE A 97 -2.92 10.97 18.19
C ILE A 97 -2.70 10.26 19.53
N ASP A 98 -2.73 8.94 19.53
CA ASP A 98 -2.20 8.14 20.63
C ASP A 98 -0.70 7.90 20.42
N GLU A 99 0.13 8.83 20.91
CA GLU A 99 1.58 8.77 20.71
C GLU A 99 2.22 7.52 21.31
N ALA A 100 1.75 7.09 22.50
CA ALA A 100 2.29 5.92 23.18
C ALA A 100 1.98 4.64 22.39
N ALA A 101 0.73 4.46 21.96
CA ALA A 101 0.34 3.35 21.12
C ALA A 101 1.03 3.39 19.74
N SER A 102 1.21 4.58 19.17
CA SER A 102 1.92 4.77 17.91
C SER A 102 3.39 4.36 18.00
N ALA A 103 4.07 4.74 19.06
CA ALA A 103 5.47 4.35 19.27
C ALA A 103 5.62 2.82 19.40
N LEU A 104 4.72 2.18 20.15
CA LEU A 104 4.69 0.71 20.27
C LEU A 104 4.39 0.04 18.93
N LEU A 105 3.43 0.55 18.19
CA LEU A 105 3.08 0.00 16.86
C LEU A 105 4.25 0.12 15.88
N ARG A 106 4.95 1.26 15.85
CA ARG A 106 6.17 1.43 15.03
C ARG A 106 7.25 0.41 15.39
N GLN A 107 7.46 0.18 16.68
CA GLN A 107 8.42 -0.83 17.15
C GLN A 107 8.01 -2.23 16.66
N GLN A 108 6.73 -2.59 16.77
CA GLN A 108 6.20 -3.86 16.31
C GLN A 108 6.36 -4.03 14.79
N ILE A 109 5.96 -3.02 14.00
CA ILE A 109 6.10 -3.04 12.54
C ILE A 109 7.57 -3.24 12.13
N ARG A 110 8.53 -2.56 12.78
CA ARG A 110 9.96 -2.76 12.50
C ARG A 110 10.43 -4.17 12.82
N ALA A 111 9.94 -4.76 13.92
CA ALA A 111 10.26 -6.13 14.31
C ALA A 111 9.69 -7.17 13.34
N ASP A 112 8.47 -6.95 12.83
CA ASP A 112 7.77 -7.91 11.96
C ASP A 112 8.22 -7.82 10.49
N ARG A 113 8.74 -6.66 10.06
CA ARG A 113 9.11 -6.38 8.66
C ARG A 113 10.01 -7.46 8.03
N PRO A 114 11.05 -8.01 8.70
CA PRO A 114 11.87 -9.08 8.12
C PRO A 114 11.06 -10.34 7.80
N ALA A 115 10.14 -10.73 8.69
CA ALA A 115 9.28 -11.90 8.48
C ALA A 115 8.31 -11.71 7.31
N TRP A 116 7.76 -10.50 7.15
CA TRP A 116 6.89 -10.20 6.01
C TRP A 116 7.62 -10.33 4.67
N LEU A 117 8.85 -9.85 4.60
CA LEU A 117 9.67 -9.89 3.37
C LEU A 117 10.20 -11.28 3.05
N THR A 118 10.22 -12.21 4.02
CA THR A 118 10.63 -13.61 3.82
C THR A 118 9.44 -14.56 3.65
N ALA A 119 8.21 -14.08 3.76
CA ALA A 119 7.01 -14.88 3.52
C ALA A 119 7.04 -15.51 2.11
N ASP A 120 6.51 -16.74 1.97
CA ASP A 120 6.41 -17.39 0.67
C ASP A 120 5.57 -16.57 -0.31
N PRO A 121 6.13 -16.13 -1.44
CA PRO A 121 5.40 -15.32 -2.42
C PRO A 121 4.17 -16.02 -2.99
N VAL A 122 4.20 -17.35 -3.12
CA VAL A 122 3.07 -18.15 -3.62
C VAL A 122 1.91 -18.10 -2.64
N ALA A 123 2.21 -18.29 -1.34
CA ALA A 123 1.18 -18.21 -0.30
C ALA A 123 0.58 -16.79 -0.20
N VAL A 124 1.38 -15.74 -0.39
CA VAL A 124 0.88 -14.35 -0.43
C VAL A 124 -0.04 -14.14 -1.63
N ALA A 125 0.32 -14.66 -2.81
CA ALA A 125 -0.50 -14.58 -4.01
C ALA A 125 -1.84 -15.33 -3.83
N GLU A 126 -1.84 -16.48 -3.17
CA GLU A 126 -3.07 -17.23 -2.84
C GLU A 126 -3.99 -16.44 -1.92
N LYS A 127 -3.45 -15.82 -0.87
CA LYS A 127 -4.22 -14.95 0.03
C LYS A 127 -4.81 -13.74 -0.69
N TYR A 128 -4.06 -13.14 -1.62
CA TYR A 128 -4.59 -12.07 -2.46
C TYR A 128 -5.78 -12.53 -3.30
N ARG A 129 -5.66 -13.67 -3.98
CA ARG A 129 -6.77 -14.25 -4.77
C ARG A 129 -7.99 -14.61 -3.92
N ALA A 130 -7.77 -15.02 -2.66
CA ALA A 130 -8.83 -15.28 -1.70
C ALA A 130 -9.47 -14.01 -1.10
N GLY A 131 -8.91 -12.82 -1.39
CA GLY A 131 -9.38 -11.55 -0.81
C GLY A 131 -8.99 -11.35 0.67
N GLU A 132 -8.07 -12.14 1.19
CA GLU A 132 -7.60 -12.06 2.58
C GLU A 132 -6.56 -10.95 2.81
N VAL A 133 -5.85 -10.54 1.74
CA VAL A 133 -4.82 -9.51 1.76
C VAL A 133 -5.07 -8.54 0.62
N ASP A 134 -5.02 -7.25 0.90
CA ASP A 134 -5.19 -6.22 -0.11
C ASP A 134 -3.91 -6.00 -0.96
N MET A 135 -4.09 -5.41 -2.14
CA MET A 135 -3.03 -5.13 -3.09
C MET A 135 -1.89 -4.30 -2.50
N LEU A 136 -2.19 -3.34 -1.63
CA LEU A 136 -1.17 -2.47 -1.03
C LEU A 136 -0.34 -3.24 0.00
N ASP A 137 -0.97 -4.10 0.80
CA ASP A 137 -0.25 -4.95 1.75
C ASP A 137 0.62 -5.99 1.03
N VAL A 138 0.14 -6.57 -0.08
CA VAL A 138 0.95 -7.47 -0.92
C VAL A 138 2.25 -6.81 -1.35
N ILE A 139 2.20 -5.59 -1.91
CA ILE A 139 3.40 -4.93 -2.42
C ILE A 139 4.21 -4.25 -1.30
N ARG A 140 3.56 -3.57 -0.35
CA ARG A 140 4.25 -2.73 0.65
C ARG A 140 4.81 -3.52 1.82
N ARG A 141 4.10 -4.56 2.27
CA ARG A 141 4.54 -5.43 3.38
C ARG A 141 5.31 -6.64 2.90
N HIS A 142 4.74 -7.38 1.96
CA HIS A 142 5.34 -8.65 1.53
C HIS A 142 6.33 -8.49 0.39
N GLY A 143 6.39 -7.32 -0.27
CA GLY A 143 7.26 -7.09 -1.42
C GLY A 143 6.99 -8.05 -2.57
N VAL A 144 5.75 -8.51 -2.74
CA VAL A 144 5.34 -9.43 -3.78
C VAL A 144 4.74 -8.66 -4.95
N ILE A 145 5.15 -9.03 -6.15
CA ILE A 145 4.65 -8.41 -7.39
C ILE A 145 3.77 -9.41 -8.12
N LEU A 146 2.54 -9.00 -8.34
CA LEU A 146 1.50 -9.80 -9.00
C LEU A 146 0.94 -9.05 -10.22
N ASP A 147 0.38 -9.79 -11.16
CA ASP A 147 -0.66 -9.24 -12.02
C ASP A 147 -1.94 -9.02 -11.18
N TRP A 148 -2.38 -7.78 -11.09
CA TRP A 148 -3.45 -7.38 -10.18
C TRP A 148 -4.84 -7.83 -10.62
N GLY A 149 -5.00 -8.19 -11.90
CA GLY A 149 -6.25 -8.72 -12.43
C GLY A 149 -6.38 -10.22 -12.25
N THR A 150 -5.28 -10.94 -12.40
CA THR A 150 -5.28 -12.42 -12.36
C THR A 150 -4.73 -12.99 -11.05
N GLY A 151 -3.97 -12.20 -10.30
CA GLY A 151 -3.21 -12.64 -9.13
C GLY A 151 -2.01 -13.53 -9.51
N GLU A 152 -1.58 -13.53 -10.77
CA GLU A 152 -0.41 -14.27 -11.22
C GLU A 152 0.87 -13.67 -10.63
N LEU A 153 1.74 -14.51 -10.08
CA LEU A 153 2.99 -14.11 -9.46
C LEU A 153 4.08 -13.86 -10.51
N PHE A 154 4.83 -12.75 -10.35
CA PHE A 154 6.08 -12.48 -11.06
C PHE A 154 7.29 -12.78 -10.18
N PRO A 155 7.82 -14.01 -10.18
CA PRO A 155 8.81 -14.47 -9.19
C PRO A 155 10.13 -13.67 -9.25
N GLU A 156 10.66 -13.44 -10.46
CA GLU A 156 11.93 -12.72 -10.66
C GLU A 156 11.83 -11.27 -10.19
N THR A 157 10.76 -10.57 -10.61
CA THR A 157 10.49 -9.19 -10.21
C THR A 157 10.28 -9.08 -8.70
N THR A 158 9.59 -10.06 -8.08
CA THR A 158 9.43 -10.16 -6.63
C THR A 158 10.77 -10.28 -5.92
N ALA A 159 11.65 -11.17 -6.41
CA ALA A 159 12.96 -11.36 -5.80
C ALA A 159 13.83 -10.10 -5.88
N GLU A 160 13.83 -9.41 -7.01
CA GLU A 160 14.56 -8.15 -7.19
C GLU A 160 13.98 -7.03 -6.32
N PHE A 161 12.66 -6.92 -6.26
CA PHE A 161 12.00 -5.91 -5.45
C PHE A 161 12.31 -6.11 -3.95
N ARG A 162 12.22 -7.33 -3.43
CA ARG A 162 12.58 -7.66 -2.04
C ARG A 162 14.03 -7.31 -1.71
N LYS A 163 14.97 -7.55 -2.63
CA LYS A 163 16.37 -7.13 -2.46
C LYS A 163 16.48 -5.61 -2.29
N SER A 164 15.69 -4.84 -3.04
CA SER A 164 15.67 -3.38 -2.92
C SER A 164 15.09 -2.92 -1.57
N MET A 165 14.07 -3.59 -1.08
CA MET A 165 13.45 -3.30 0.23
C MET A 165 14.38 -3.64 1.40
N THR A 166 15.12 -4.74 1.31
CA THR A 166 16.06 -5.19 2.37
C THR A 166 17.26 -4.27 2.49
N LYS A 167 17.80 -3.78 1.37
CA LYS A 167 18.91 -2.82 1.38
C LYS A 167 18.55 -1.49 2.06
N ARG A 168 17.29 -1.11 2.05
CA ARG A 168 16.77 0.14 2.62
C ARG A 168 16.71 0.11 4.15
N SER A 169 16.51 -1.06 4.76
CA SER A 169 16.45 -1.21 6.21
C SER A 169 17.80 -1.10 6.91
N SER A 170 18.92 -1.12 6.15
CA SER A 170 20.28 -1.10 6.68
C SER A 170 20.99 0.26 6.58
N SER A 171 20.42 1.26 5.92
CA SER A 171 20.97 2.60 5.84
C SER A 171 20.59 3.41 7.08
N HIS A 172 21.42 3.35 8.12
CA HIS A 172 21.40 4.33 9.20
C HIS A 172 22.08 5.60 8.67
N TRP A 173 21.31 6.67 8.62
CA TRP A 173 21.87 8.00 8.43
C TRP A 173 22.64 8.40 9.69
N HIS A 174 23.92 8.69 9.54
CA HIS A 174 24.73 9.42 10.51
C HIS A 174 24.72 10.90 10.15
#